data_e1b9da8b6a8d28bfd2e72634dfe82d26
#
_entry.id   e1b9da8b6a8d28bfd2e72634dfe82d26
#
_cell.length_a   1.000
_cell.length_b   1.000
_cell.length_c   1.000
_cell.angle_alpha   90.00
_cell.angle_beta   90.00
_cell.angle_gamma   90.00
#
_symmetry.space_group_name_H-M   'P 1'
#
loop_
_entity.id
_entity.type
_entity.pdbx_description
1 polymer ?
#
loop_
_entity_poly.entity_id
_entity_poly.type
_entity_poly.pdbx_seq_one_letter_code
_entity_poly.pdbx_strand_id
1 'polypeptide(L)'
;MIKLISRINESYNFFMHKFDNTWTIFLDRDGVINERIPGDYVKDWDSFDFVPGSIKAIERLSGVFGRIVVVTNQAGIGKGLMTEQDLYLVHRMLLKTVDLLDGRIDKIYHAPNSPSNPSPLRKPDTGMALQAKEDFPEINFSKSVIVGDSISDMDMGHRLGMVKVFIEGKNEDPDQLLQFNPDYQFKSLSEFAKKVIGI
;
A
#
# COMPACT_ATOMS: atom_id res chain seq x y z
N MET A 1 -28.66 -4.73 -11.49
CA MET A 1 -27.22 -4.67 -11.21
C MET A 1 -26.78 -3.30 -10.68
N ILE A 2 -27.05 -2.17 -11.36
CA ILE A 2 -26.68 -0.80 -10.92
C ILE A 2 -27.29 -0.40 -9.55
N LYS A 3 -28.50 -0.82 -9.21
CA LYS A 3 -29.13 -0.54 -7.91
C LYS A 3 -28.56 -1.34 -6.72
N LEU A 4 -27.84 -2.42 -6.96
CA LEU A 4 -27.20 -3.19 -5.89
C LEU A 4 -25.87 -2.52 -5.49
N ILE A 5 -25.13 -1.98 -6.45
CA ILE A 5 -23.89 -1.24 -6.25
C ILE A 5 -24.15 0.07 -5.49
N SER A 6 -25.24 0.80 -5.79
CA SER A 6 -25.58 2.02 -5.05
C SER A 6 -25.98 1.77 -3.59
N ARG A 7 -26.60 0.64 -3.27
CA ARG A 7 -26.93 0.26 -1.88
C ARG A 7 -25.71 -0.17 -1.08
N ILE A 8 -24.68 -0.71 -1.71
CA ILE A 8 -23.42 -1.02 -1.08
C ILE A 8 -22.71 0.27 -0.66
N ASN A 9 -22.65 1.28 -1.53
CA ASN A 9 -22.03 2.58 -1.23
C ASN A 9 -22.72 3.38 -0.10
N GLU A 10 -24.02 3.25 0.11
CA GLU A 10 -24.73 3.92 1.22
C GLU A 10 -24.51 3.24 2.58
N SER A 11 -24.22 1.94 2.63
CA SER A 11 -23.93 1.21 3.88
C SER A 11 -22.52 1.40 4.41
N TYR A 12 -21.53 1.79 3.56
CA TYR A 12 -20.13 1.96 3.97
C TYR A 12 -19.83 3.26 4.72
N ASN A 13 -20.82 4.14 4.88
CA ASN A 13 -20.62 5.42 5.58
C ASN A 13 -20.69 5.34 7.11
N PHE A 14 -20.85 4.18 7.72
CA PHE A 14 -21.36 4.17 9.09
C PHE A 14 -20.36 3.85 10.22
N PHE A 15 -19.15 3.54 10.07
CA PHE A 15 -18.11 3.47 11.13
C PHE A 15 -16.75 3.10 10.54
N MET A 16 -16.03 4.09 10.09
CA MET A 16 -14.62 3.89 9.81
C MET A 16 -13.87 3.59 11.13
N HIS A 17 -12.90 2.69 11.10
CA HIS A 17 -12.02 2.44 12.24
C HIS A 17 -11.41 3.76 12.73
N LYS A 18 -11.41 3.97 14.03
CA LYS A 18 -10.71 5.11 14.63
C LYS A 18 -9.23 4.75 14.75
N PHE A 19 -8.45 5.22 13.79
CA PHE A 19 -7.00 5.05 13.80
C PHE A 19 -6.34 6.04 14.75
N ASP A 20 -5.24 5.64 15.35
CA ASP A 20 -4.42 6.46 16.23
C ASP A 20 -2.94 6.03 16.17
N ASN A 21 -2.10 6.61 17.01
CA ASN A 21 -0.66 6.33 17.03
C ASN A 21 -0.27 4.94 17.54
N THR A 22 -1.24 4.10 17.94
CA THR A 22 -1.01 2.68 18.23
C THR A 22 -1.17 1.79 17.00
N TRP A 23 -1.61 2.38 15.86
CA TRP A 23 -1.82 1.67 14.61
C TRP A 23 -0.63 1.79 13.68
N THR A 24 -0.42 0.74 12.89
CA THR A 24 0.54 0.70 11.77
C THR A 24 -0.19 0.74 10.44
N ILE A 25 0.31 1.54 9.50
CA ILE A 25 -0.15 1.50 8.11
C ILE A 25 0.91 0.88 7.22
N PHE A 26 0.50 -0.13 6.44
CA PHE A 26 1.26 -0.73 5.36
C PHE A 26 0.75 -0.18 4.03
N LEU A 27 1.63 0.39 3.23
CA LEU A 27 1.31 0.97 1.93
C LEU A 27 1.95 0.16 0.82
N ASP A 28 1.20 -0.19 -0.22
CA ASP A 28 1.84 -0.52 -1.49
C ASP A 28 2.45 0.75 -2.10
N ARG A 29 3.41 0.58 -3.01
CA ARG A 29 4.11 1.68 -3.67
C ARG A 29 3.44 2.03 -5.00
N ASP A 30 3.49 1.10 -5.95
CA ASP A 30 3.06 1.32 -7.34
C ASP A 30 1.54 1.26 -7.46
N GLY A 31 0.90 2.37 -7.83
CA GLY A 31 -0.55 2.54 -7.89
C GLY A 31 -1.16 3.15 -6.62
N VAL A 32 -0.37 3.32 -5.54
CA VAL A 32 -0.80 3.95 -4.28
C VAL A 32 0.00 5.23 -3.99
N ILE A 33 1.31 5.15 -4.01
CA ILE A 33 2.22 6.28 -3.77
C ILE A 33 2.64 6.92 -5.10
N ASN A 34 3.05 6.09 -6.06
CA ASN A 34 3.41 6.51 -7.41
C ASN A 34 2.56 5.83 -8.47
N GLU A 35 2.45 6.47 -9.64
CA GLU A 35 1.77 5.92 -10.81
C GLU A 35 2.44 4.60 -11.25
N ARG A 36 1.64 3.65 -11.70
CA ARG A 36 2.16 2.43 -12.34
C ARG A 36 2.58 2.74 -13.77
N ILE A 37 3.69 2.15 -14.21
CA ILE A 37 4.06 2.13 -15.62
C ILE A 37 3.43 0.88 -16.24
N PRO A 38 2.47 1.02 -17.18
CA PRO A 38 1.82 -0.13 -17.80
C PRO A 38 2.82 -1.06 -18.51
N GLY A 39 2.89 -2.31 -18.06
CA GLY A 39 3.78 -3.32 -18.67
C GLY A 39 5.26 -3.20 -18.30
N ASP A 40 5.67 -2.24 -17.47
CA ASP A 40 7.05 -1.99 -17.05
C ASP A 40 7.17 -1.68 -15.56
N TYR A 41 8.34 -1.19 -15.13
CA TYR A 41 8.69 -0.85 -13.74
C TYR A 41 9.30 0.54 -13.67
N VAL A 42 9.16 1.20 -12.50
CA VAL A 42 9.92 2.41 -12.17
C VAL A 42 11.37 1.98 -11.87
N LYS A 43 12.28 2.28 -12.79
CA LYS A 43 13.69 1.84 -12.75
C LYS A 43 14.64 2.92 -12.24
N ASP A 44 14.21 4.18 -12.33
CA ASP A 44 14.96 5.36 -11.92
C ASP A 44 14.03 6.42 -11.36
N TRP A 45 14.60 7.49 -10.82
CA TRP A 45 13.83 8.58 -10.23
C TRP A 45 13.10 9.44 -11.28
N ASP A 46 13.62 9.54 -12.47
CA ASP A 46 13.03 10.36 -13.55
C ASP A 46 11.71 9.76 -14.05
N SER A 47 11.54 8.45 -13.90
CA SER A 47 10.30 7.70 -14.20
C SER A 47 9.35 7.55 -13.01
N PHE A 48 9.66 8.17 -11.84
CA PHE A 48 8.85 8.08 -10.63
C PHE A 48 7.86 9.24 -10.55
N ASP A 49 6.65 9.05 -11.02
CA ASP A 49 5.57 10.03 -10.93
C ASP A 49 4.69 9.74 -9.72
N PHE A 50 4.54 10.70 -8.81
CA PHE A 50 3.63 10.55 -7.67
C PHE A 50 2.17 10.53 -8.12
N VAL A 51 1.37 9.62 -7.54
CA VAL A 51 -0.10 9.70 -7.64
C VAL A 51 -0.53 11.07 -7.08
N PRO A 52 -1.43 11.82 -7.78
CA PRO A 52 -1.87 13.13 -7.34
C PRO A 52 -2.33 13.16 -5.88
N GLY A 53 -1.64 13.95 -5.06
CA GLY A 53 -1.94 14.12 -3.64
C GLY A 53 -1.42 13.03 -2.70
N SER A 54 -0.67 12.02 -3.20
CA SER A 54 -0.14 10.93 -2.37
C SER A 54 0.86 11.43 -1.31
N ILE A 55 1.73 12.37 -1.65
CA ILE A 55 2.66 12.98 -0.68
C ILE A 55 1.90 13.66 0.46
N LYS A 56 0.90 14.49 0.13
CA LYS A 56 0.09 15.18 1.14
C LYS A 56 -0.74 14.20 1.97
N ALA A 57 -1.12 13.07 1.39
CA ALA A 57 -1.76 11.99 2.12
C ALA A 57 -0.80 11.36 3.14
N ILE A 58 0.45 11.06 2.75
CA ILE A 58 1.47 10.49 3.64
C ILE A 58 1.76 11.46 4.79
N GLU A 59 1.93 12.76 4.51
CA GLU A 59 2.12 13.78 5.55
C GLU A 59 0.97 13.76 6.58
N ARG A 60 -0.27 13.74 6.13
CA ARG A 60 -1.45 13.68 7.02
C ARG A 60 -1.51 12.38 7.83
N LEU A 61 -1.27 11.25 7.18
CA LEU A 61 -1.25 9.94 7.83
C LEU A 61 -0.10 9.81 8.83
N SER A 62 1.00 10.54 8.63
CA SER A 62 2.13 10.62 9.57
C SER A 62 1.74 11.21 10.94
N GLY A 63 0.74 12.09 10.96
CA GLY A 63 0.18 12.64 12.19
C GLY A 63 -0.79 11.71 12.92
N VAL A 64 -1.22 10.62 12.29
CA VAL A 64 -2.20 9.69 12.85
C VAL A 64 -1.55 8.38 13.26
N PHE A 65 -0.84 7.73 12.33
CA PHE A 65 -0.28 6.40 12.54
C PHE A 65 1.06 6.44 13.25
N GLY A 66 1.25 5.55 14.23
CA GLY A 66 2.52 5.40 14.94
C GLY A 66 3.63 4.86 14.05
N ARG A 67 3.28 4.07 13.03
CA ARG A 67 4.23 3.47 12.10
C ARG A 67 3.70 3.50 10.67
N ILE A 68 4.54 3.89 9.71
CA ILE A 68 4.24 3.87 8.26
C ILE A 68 5.29 3.02 7.56
N VAL A 69 4.86 1.91 6.95
CA VAL A 69 5.71 0.92 6.28
C VAL A 69 5.27 0.77 4.83
N VAL A 70 6.23 0.75 3.91
CA VAL A 70 5.94 0.42 2.51
C VAL A 70 6.30 -1.04 2.24
N VAL A 71 5.41 -1.78 1.55
CA VAL A 71 5.59 -3.19 1.17
C VAL A 71 5.28 -3.35 -0.32
N THR A 72 6.30 -3.59 -1.15
CA THR A 72 6.15 -3.52 -2.61
C THR A 72 6.74 -4.72 -3.34
N ASN A 73 6.03 -5.23 -4.35
CA ASN A 73 6.52 -6.29 -5.23
C ASN A 73 7.32 -5.69 -6.40
N GLN A 74 8.62 -5.93 -6.46
CA GLN A 74 9.55 -5.36 -7.45
C GLN A 74 10.14 -6.45 -8.36
N ALA A 75 9.27 -7.14 -9.07
CA ALA A 75 9.65 -8.26 -9.94
C ALA A 75 10.55 -7.86 -11.13
N GLY A 76 10.72 -6.58 -11.41
CA GLY A 76 11.67 -6.08 -12.41
C GLY A 76 13.11 -6.54 -12.13
N ILE A 77 13.49 -6.68 -10.85
CA ILE A 77 14.81 -7.18 -10.46
C ILE A 77 14.95 -8.66 -10.85
N GLY A 78 14.02 -9.51 -10.43
CA GLY A 78 14.04 -10.93 -10.76
C GLY A 78 13.89 -11.25 -12.25
N LYS A 79 13.43 -10.28 -13.06
CA LYS A 79 13.38 -10.34 -14.53
C LYS A 79 14.61 -9.77 -15.20
N GLY A 80 15.57 -9.21 -14.45
CA GLY A 80 16.77 -8.57 -14.99
C GLY A 80 16.51 -7.24 -15.72
N LEU A 81 15.38 -6.58 -15.46
CA LEU A 81 15.01 -5.30 -16.07
C LEU A 81 15.51 -4.09 -15.30
N MET A 82 15.90 -4.29 -14.05
CA MET A 82 16.51 -3.32 -13.14
C MET A 82 17.32 -4.06 -12.08
N THR A 83 18.19 -3.34 -11.39
CA THR A 83 19.05 -3.87 -10.32
C THR A 83 18.51 -3.48 -8.94
N GLU A 84 19.02 -4.15 -7.90
CA GLU A 84 18.80 -3.73 -6.49
C GLU A 84 19.31 -2.31 -6.24
N GLN A 85 20.41 -1.91 -6.91
CA GLN A 85 21.00 -0.58 -6.78
C GLN A 85 20.05 0.50 -7.38
N ASP A 86 19.42 0.23 -8.53
CA ASP A 86 18.45 1.13 -9.16
C ASP A 86 17.25 1.34 -8.21
N LEU A 87 16.70 0.25 -7.68
CA LEU A 87 15.59 0.31 -6.72
C LEU A 87 15.99 1.07 -5.43
N TYR A 88 17.18 0.83 -4.91
CA TYR A 88 17.69 1.54 -3.74
C TYR A 88 17.73 3.06 -3.97
N LEU A 89 18.19 3.51 -5.14
CA LEU A 89 18.22 4.93 -5.48
C LEU A 89 16.81 5.54 -5.56
N VAL A 90 15.87 4.83 -6.18
CA VAL A 90 14.46 5.24 -6.24
C VAL A 90 13.88 5.37 -4.81
N HIS A 91 14.05 4.35 -3.98
CA HIS A 91 13.52 4.35 -2.60
C HIS A 91 14.17 5.44 -1.73
N ARG A 92 15.48 5.66 -1.88
CA ARG A 92 16.19 6.74 -1.17
C ARG A 92 15.63 8.12 -1.56
N MET A 93 15.34 8.36 -2.83
CA MET A 93 14.75 9.61 -3.30
C MET A 93 13.30 9.77 -2.82
N LEU A 94 12.52 8.70 -2.82
CA LEU A 94 11.17 8.69 -2.24
C LEU A 94 11.20 9.11 -0.77
N LEU A 95 12.02 8.44 0.05
CA LEU A 95 12.14 8.77 1.48
C LEU A 95 12.55 10.22 1.71
N LYS A 96 13.54 10.70 0.94
CA LYS A 96 14.00 12.10 1.02
C LYS A 96 12.89 13.09 0.63
N THR A 97 12.13 12.79 -0.43
CA THR A 97 11.05 13.70 -0.89
C THR A 97 9.91 13.75 0.13
N VAL A 98 9.55 12.61 0.71
CA VAL A 98 8.52 12.54 1.75
C VAL A 98 8.95 13.31 3.00
N ASP A 99 10.18 13.15 3.45
CA ASP A 99 10.76 13.85 4.62
C ASP A 99 10.81 15.38 4.40
N LEU A 100 11.23 15.83 3.23
CA LEU A 100 11.26 17.27 2.86
C LEU A 100 9.86 17.92 2.86
N LEU A 101 8.81 17.15 2.81
CA LEU A 101 7.42 17.60 2.77
C LEU A 101 6.66 17.21 4.05
N ASP A 102 7.39 17.12 5.17
CA ASP A 102 6.87 16.85 6.52
C ASP A 102 6.12 15.51 6.66
N GLY A 103 6.32 14.58 5.71
CA GLY A 103 5.81 13.22 5.78
C GLY A 103 6.83 12.27 6.41
N ARG A 104 6.39 11.04 6.72
CA ARG A 104 7.23 9.98 7.28
C ARG A 104 6.94 8.65 6.62
N ILE A 105 7.97 7.94 6.22
CA ILE A 105 7.97 6.50 5.93
C ILE A 105 9.08 5.89 6.76
N ASP A 106 8.73 5.00 7.68
CA ASP A 106 9.69 4.44 8.63
C ASP A 106 10.64 3.43 7.96
N LYS A 107 10.11 2.59 7.05
CA LYS A 107 10.90 1.63 6.27
C LYS A 107 10.16 1.17 5.02
N ILE A 108 10.94 0.78 4.00
CA ILE A 108 10.45 0.16 2.76
C ILE A 108 10.98 -1.27 2.68
N TYR A 109 10.07 -2.23 2.49
CA TYR A 109 10.37 -3.63 2.22
C TYR A 109 9.96 -3.95 0.79
N HIS A 110 10.75 -4.75 0.10
CA HIS A 110 10.44 -5.14 -1.26
C HIS A 110 10.70 -6.62 -1.53
N ALA A 111 9.97 -7.18 -2.47
CA ALA A 111 10.18 -8.52 -2.99
C ALA A 111 10.71 -8.46 -4.41
N PRO A 112 11.97 -8.82 -4.67
CA PRO A 112 12.58 -8.76 -6.00
C PRO A 112 12.11 -9.90 -6.91
N ASN A 113 11.52 -10.94 -6.36
CA ASN A 113 11.18 -12.17 -7.03
C ASN A 113 10.04 -12.00 -8.04
N SER A 114 10.17 -12.67 -9.20
CA SER A 114 9.09 -12.73 -10.20
C SER A 114 7.97 -13.71 -9.77
N PRO A 115 6.76 -13.59 -10.35
CA PRO A 115 5.69 -14.57 -10.09
C PRO A 115 6.05 -16.01 -10.48
N SER A 116 6.95 -16.20 -11.46
CA SER A 116 7.43 -17.53 -11.89
C SER A 116 8.48 -18.14 -10.95
N ASN A 117 9.07 -17.32 -10.07
CA ASN A 117 10.00 -17.76 -9.04
C ASN A 117 9.65 -17.05 -7.73
N PRO A 118 8.50 -17.39 -7.08
CA PRO A 118 8.02 -16.69 -5.91
C PRO A 118 8.92 -16.92 -4.69
N SER A 119 8.90 -15.97 -3.78
CA SER A 119 9.54 -16.10 -2.46
C SER A 119 8.53 -15.75 -1.37
N PRO A 120 8.77 -16.15 -0.11
CA PRO A 120 7.91 -15.78 1.02
C PRO A 120 7.76 -14.26 1.23
N LEU A 121 8.65 -13.44 0.64
CA LEU A 121 8.56 -11.97 0.69
C LEU A 121 7.47 -11.43 -0.24
N ARG A 122 7.23 -12.13 -1.39
CA ARG A 122 6.35 -11.59 -2.42
C ARG A 122 4.87 -11.67 -2.01
N LYS A 123 4.17 -10.51 -1.97
CA LYS A 123 2.71 -10.49 -1.81
C LYS A 123 2.04 -11.39 -2.87
N PRO A 124 1.08 -12.24 -2.50
CA PRO A 124 0.29 -12.21 -1.26
C PRO A 124 0.94 -12.90 -0.05
N ASP A 125 2.16 -13.41 -0.14
CA ASP A 125 2.84 -13.92 1.04
C ASP A 125 3.22 -12.80 2.02
N THR A 126 3.37 -13.17 3.29
CA THR A 126 3.40 -12.23 4.42
C THR A 126 4.81 -11.83 4.86
N GLY A 127 5.84 -12.32 4.17
CA GLY A 127 7.24 -12.20 4.62
C GLY A 127 7.71 -10.75 4.81
N MET A 128 7.33 -9.80 3.93
CA MET A 128 7.67 -8.39 4.12
C MET A 128 7.05 -7.81 5.40
N ALA A 129 5.79 -8.16 5.69
CA ALA A 129 5.12 -7.68 6.90
C ALA A 129 5.72 -8.32 8.17
N LEU A 130 6.13 -9.58 8.09
CA LEU A 130 6.83 -10.26 9.19
C LEU A 130 8.20 -9.64 9.45
N GLN A 131 8.98 -9.32 8.41
CA GLN A 131 10.24 -8.56 8.55
C GLN A 131 9.99 -7.18 9.20
N ALA A 132 8.91 -6.49 8.81
CA ALA A 132 8.56 -5.23 9.46
C ALA A 132 8.28 -5.41 10.96
N LYS A 133 7.61 -6.50 11.35
CA LYS A 133 7.36 -6.81 12.77
C LYS A 133 8.64 -7.20 13.53
N GLU A 134 9.61 -7.83 12.88
CA GLU A 134 10.91 -8.11 13.47
C GLU A 134 11.70 -6.82 13.74
N ASP A 135 11.69 -5.88 12.79
CA ASP A 135 12.36 -4.58 12.93
C ASP A 135 11.62 -3.63 13.90
N PHE A 136 10.30 -3.74 13.99
CA PHE A 136 9.40 -2.93 14.81
C PHE A 136 8.49 -3.83 15.64
N PRO A 137 8.94 -4.36 16.78
CA PRO A 137 8.21 -5.35 17.58
C PRO A 137 6.85 -4.89 18.10
N GLU A 138 6.62 -3.57 18.16
CA GLU A 138 5.35 -2.95 18.53
C GLU A 138 4.24 -3.16 17.49
N ILE A 139 4.57 -3.56 16.26
CA ILE A 139 3.58 -3.82 15.21
C ILE A 139 2.64 -4.95 15.66
N ASN A 140 1.35 -4.63 15.69
CA ASN A 140 0.27 -5.57 15.92
C ASN A 140 -0.63 -5.63 14.68
N PHE A 141 -0.68 -6.75 13.99
CA PHE A 141 -1.45 -6.87 12.75
C PHE A 141 -2.95 -6.63 12.94
N SER A 142 -3.53 -6.94 14.11
CA SER A 142 -4.93 -6.60 14.42
C SER A 142 -5.17 -5.09 14.64
N LYS A 143 -4.10 -4.31 14.80
CA LYS A 143 -4.06 -2.85 14.80
C LYS A 143 -3.26 -2.33 13.63
N SER A 144 -3.38 -2.97 12.49
CA SER A 144 -2.71 -2.54 11.26
C SER A 144 -3.71 -2.43 10.12
N VAL A 145 -3.41 -1.55 9.18
CA VAL A 145 -4.16 -1.39 7.94
C VAL A 145 -3.21 -1.57 6.76
N ILE A 146 -3.63 -2.33 5.75
CA ILE A 146 -2.98 -2.42 4.45
C ILE A 146 -3.75 -1.57 3.44
N VAL A 147 -3.04 -0.73 2.71
CA VAL A 147 -3.59 0.07 1.61
C VAL A 147 -2.89 -0.37 0.33
N GLY A 148 -3.63 -0.89 -0.61
CA GLY A 148 -3.10 -1.41 -1.87
C GLY A 148 -4.12 -1.36 -3.00
N ASP A 149 -3.64 -1.50 -4.24
CA ASP A 149 -4.45 -1.47 -5.46
C ASP A 149 -4.59 -2.86 -6.11
N SER A 150 -4.13 -3.92 -5.43
CA SER A 150 -4.13 -5.27 -5.98
C SER A 150 -4.73 -6.30 -5.04
N ILE A 151 -5.24 -7.40 -5.64
CA ILE A 151 -5.70 -8.57 -4.89
C ILE A 151 -4.60 -9.11 -3.97
N SER A 152 -3.34 -9.03 -4.38
CA SER A 152 -2.21 -9.51 -3.56
C SER A 152 -2.03 -8.71 -2.26
N ASP A 153 -2.42 -7.45 -2.22
CA ASP A 153 -2.43 -6.63 -1.01
C ASP A 153 -3.58 -7.06 -0.09
N MET A 154 -4.76 -7.24 -0.66
CA MET A 154 -5.95 -7.64 0.08
C MET A 154 -5.80 -9.05 0.68
N ASP A 155 -5.22 -10.00 -0.07
CA ASP A 155 -4.94 -11.36 0.42
C ASP A 155 -3.88 -11.33 1.55
N MET A 156 -2.78 -10.57 1.41
CA MET A 156 -1.81 -10.41 2.48
C MET A 156 -2.46 -9.83 3.75
N GLY A 157 -3.28 -8.80 3.60
CA GLY A 157 -4.04 -8.22 4.72
C GLY A 157 -5.01 -9.21 5.36
N HIS A 158 -5.70 -10.00 4.54
CA HIS A 158 -6.61 -11.06 5.02
C HIS A 158 -5.86 -12.12 5.85
N ARG A 159 -4.73 -12.63 5.36
CA ARG A 159 -3.91 -13.64 6.07
C ARG A 159 -3.37 -13.14 7.41
N LEU A 160 -3.13 -11.84 7.53
CA LEU A 160 -2.60 -11.24 8.76
C LEU A 160 -3.68 -10.62 9.67
N GLY A 161 -4.95 -10.65 9.27
CA GLY A 161 -6.04 -10.06 10.04
C GLY A 161 -5.97 -8.52 10.12
N MET A 162 -5.41 -7.87 9.09
CA MET A 162 -5.36 -6.41 8.98
C MET A 162 -6.68 -5.85 8.46
N VAL A 163 -6.94 -4.58 8.74
CA VAL A 163 -7.93 -3.79 8.01
C VAL A 163 -7.45 -3.62 6.57
N LYS A 164 -8.32 -3.87 5.59
CA LYS A 164 -8.00 -3.85 4.16
C LYS A 164 -8.63 -2.65 3.48
N VAL A 165 -7.80 -1.79 2.90
CA VAL A 165 -8.20 -0.62 2.12
C VAL A 165 -7.76 -0.83 0.68
N PHE A 166 -8.75 -0.98 -0.20
CA PHE A 166 -8.50 -1.11 -1.63
C PHE A 166 -8.50 0.26 -2.31
N ILE A 167 -7.46 0.53 -3.10
CA ILE A 167 -7.38 1.71 -3.95
C ILE A 167 -7.77 1.31 -5.37
N GLU A 168 -8.76 2.01 -5.93
CA GLU A 168 -9.20 1.81 -7.31
C GLU A 168 -8.09 2.23 -8.30
N GLY A 169 -8.06 1.62 -9.47
CA GLY A 169 -7.15 2.03 -10.55
C GLY A 169 -6.57 0.88 -11.35
N LYS A 170 -6.35 -0.28 -10.75
CA LYS A 170 -5.99 -1.48 -11.46
C LYS A 170 -7.27 -2.27 -11.80
N ASN A 171 -7.33 -2.77 -13.04
CA ASN A 171 -8.42 -3.68 -13.45
C ASN A 171 -8.21 -5.04 -12.81
N GLU A 172 -8.59 -5.16 -11.54
CA GLU A 172 -8.65 -6.44 -10.85
C GLU A 172 -10.01 -7.12 -11.13
N ASP A 173 -10.01 -8.44 -11.10
CA ASP A 173 -11.24 -9.23 -11.23
C ASP A 173 -12.16 -8.94 -10.01
N PRO A 174 -13.35 -8.37 -10.21
CA PRO A 174 -14.25 -8.02 -9.12
C PRO A 174 -14.66 -9.22 -8.26
N ASP A 175 -14.82 -10.41 -8.86
CA ASP A 175 -15.22 -11.61 -8.14
C ASP A 175 -14.08 -12.11 -7.24
N GLN A 176 -12.83 -12.01 -7.70
CA GLN A 176 -11.67 -12.32 -6.87
C GLN A 176 -11.48 -11.27 -5.76
N LEU A 177 -11.66 -9.99 -6.05
CA LEU A 177 -11.56 -8.93 -5.03
C LEU A 177 -12.60 -9.15 -3.92
N LEU A 178 -13.82 -9.55 -4.26
CA LEU A 178 -14.89 -9.84 -3.29
C LEU A 178 -14.53 -11.00 -2.33
N GLN A 179 -13.69 -11.95 -2.73
CA GLN A 179 -13.26 -13.05 -1.86
C GLN A 179 -12.47 -12.56 -0.65
N PHE A 180 -11.71 -11.47 -0.79
CA PHE A 180 -10.92 -10.87 0.30
C PHE A 180 -11.69 -9.81 1.06
N ASN A 181 -12.86 -9.41 0.59
CA ASN A 181 -13.79 -8.49 1.23
C ASN A 181 -13.06 -7.25 1.81
N PRO A 182 -12.61 -6.30 0.97
CA PRO A 182 -12.00 -5.07 1.46
C PRO A 182 -12.91 -4.37 2.47
N ASP A 183 -12.36 -3.91 3.58
CA ASP A 183 -13.12 -3.19 4.61
C ASP A 183 -13.52 -1.79 4.12
N TYR A 184 -12.68 -1.21 3.25
CA TYR A 184 -12.91 0.09 2.61
C TYR A 184 -12.40 0.12 1.18
N GLN A 185 -12.99 1.00 0.36
CA GLN A 185 -12.59 1.25 -1.01
C GLN A 185 -12.57 2.75 -1.29
N PHE A 186 -11.48 3.24 -1.90
CA PHE A 186 -11.27 4.64 -2.23
C PHE A 186 -10.63 4.78 -3.61
N LYS A 187 -10.78 5.94 -4.24
CA LYS A 187 -10.17 6.26 -5.53
C LYS A 187 -8.67 6.51 -5.43
N SER A 188 -8.17 6.91 -4.25
CA SER A 188 -6.75 7.24 -4.03
C SER A 188 -6.40 7.22 -2.55
N LEU A 189 -5.09 7.14 -2.27
CA LEU A 189 -4.54 7.34 -0.92
C LEU A 189 -4.94 8.71 -0.34
N SER A 190 -5.07 9.73 -1.21
CA SER A 190 -5.50 11.07 -0.80
C SER A 190 -6.94 11.08 -0.27
N GLU A 191 -7.83 10.35 -0.90
CA GLU A 191 -9.23 10.23 -0.44
C GLU A 191 -9.31 9.47 0.88
N PHE A 192 -8.58 8.36 1.02
CA PHE A 192 -8.47 7.63 2.27
C PHE A 192 -7.94 8.51 3.41
N ALA A 193 -6.84 9.24 3.18
CA ALA A 193 -6.24 10.12 4.18
C ALA A 193 -7.21 11.21 4.65
N LYS A 194 -7.95 11.86 3.73
CA LYS A 194 -9.00 12.82 4.07
C LYS A 194 -10.06 12.20 4.99
N LYS A 195 -10.50 11.00 4.66
CA LYS A 195 -11.49 10.29 5.47
C LYS A 195 -10.98 9.95 6.87
N VAL A 196 -9.70 9.55 6.98
CA VAL A 196 -9.05 9.26 8.28
C VAL A 196 -9.02 10.47 9.20
N ILE A 197 -8.70 11.66 8.65
CA ILE A 197 -8.60 12.90 9.45
C ILE A 197 -9.92 13.71 9.53
N GLY A 198 -10.98 13.24 8.90
CA GLY A 198 -12.32 13.83 9.02
C GLY A 198 -12.55 15.09 8.20
N ILE A 199 -11.92 15.21 7.01
CA ILE A 199 -12.10 16.36 6.09
C ILE A 199 -12.55 15.92 4.70
#